data_128a8e9e5f79765e90dbbaec563d3d44
#
_entry.id   128a8e9e5f79765e90dbbaec563d3d44
#
_cell.length_a   1.000
_cell.length_b   1.000
_cell.length_c   1.000
_cell.angle_alpha   90.00
_cell.angle_beta   90.00
_cell.angle_gamma   90.00
#
_symmetry.space_group_name_H-M   'P 1'
#
loop_
_entity.id
_entity.type
_entity.pdbx_description
1 polymer ?
#
loop_
_entity_poly.entity_id
_entity_poly.type
_entity_poly.pdbx_seq_one_letter_code
_entity_poly.pdbx_strand_id
1 'polypeptide(L)'
;TVGAGTDWIGHGIKDLATLVVGSTLEEFCEAPVKLYRRLNDHHQLRWLHDGVFRMACGAIINAMWDLWAKAEKKPLWKLLVDLESKFVVDCIDWRNLKDALTPEEALKILDKAGETKAAREEAMSELGPKAYCTAGWLGLSDEAILATVRKLQEEGFDAFKVKVGLNSSEDVARIKFMREAIGNDQSLMVDANQFWGVGEAKEHVANYGPFGLK
;
A
#
# COMPACT_ATOMS: atom_id res chain seq x y z
N THR A 1 -7.68 5.43 -5.55
CA THR A 1 -8.43 4.88 -6.67
C THR A 1 -8.37 5.80 -7.87
N VAL A 2 -8.41 5.24 -9.07
CA VAL A 2 -8.48 5.97 -10.33
C VAL A 2 -9.71 5.47 -11.07
N GLY A 3 -10.57 6.38 -11.54
CA GLY A 3 -11.76 6.05 -12.33
C GLY A 3 -13.09 6.35 -11.62
N ALA A 4 -14.18 5.79 -12.15
CA ALA A 4 -15.57 6.10 -11.75
C ALA A 4 -15.89 5.87 -10.26
N GLY A 5 -15.17 4.95 -9.58
CA GLY A 5 -15.35 4.70 -8.16
C GLY A 5 -14.81 5.79 -7.22
N THR A 6 -14.02 6.74 -7.73
CA THR A 6 -13.42 7.81 -6.93
C THR A 6 -14.46 8.74 -6.33
N ASP A 7 -15.53 9.06 -7.07
CA ASP A 7 -16.60 9.94 -6.61
C ASP A 7 -17.36 9.34 -5.42
N TRP A 8 -17.62 8.03 -5.44
CA TRP A 8 -18.24 7.32 -4.32
C TRP A 8 -17.42 7.39 -3.04
N ILE A 9 -16.09 7.25 -3.17
CA ILE A 9 -15.18 7.39 -2.03
C ILE A 9 -15.16 8.82 -1.54
N GLY A 10 -15.16 9.81 -2.46
CA GLY A 10 -15.25 11.23 -2.12
C GLY A 10 -16.50 11.58 -1.32
N HIS A 11 -17.66 11.03 -1.67
CA HIS A 11 -18.89 11.18 -0.89
C HIS A 11 -18.76 10.53 0.48
N GLY A 12 -18.24 9.29 0.55
CA GLY A 12 -18.00 8.61 1.83
C GLY A 12 -17.06 9.40 2.76
N ILE A 13 -16.01 10.03 2.21
CA ILE A 13 -15.11 10.89 3.00
C ILE A 13 -15.86 12.09 3.56
N LYS A 14 -16.72 12.75 2.77
CA LYS A 14 -17.49 13.91 3.24
C LYS A 14 -18.44 13.54 4.38
N ASP A 15 -19.12 12.43 4.27
CA ASP A 15 -20.03 11.95 5.31
C ASP A 15 -19.28 11.59 6.59
N LEU A 16 -18.18 10.85 6.49
CA LEU A 16 -17.33 10.46 7.62
C LEU A 16 -16.58 11.64 8.24
N ALA A 17 -16.24 12.68 7.47
CA ALA A 17 -15.55 13.85 7.97
C ALA A 17 -16.35 14.57 9.07
N THR A 18 -17.67 14.49 9.06
CA THR A 18 -18.54 15.04 10.11
C THR A 18 -18.25 14.46 11.49
N LEU A 19 -17.68 13.25 11.55
CA LEU A 19 -17.29 12.58 12.79
C LEU A 19 -15.93 13.05 13.32
N VAL A 20 -15.19 13.81 12.54
CA VAL A 20 -13.83 14.27 12.87
C VAL A 20 -13.76 15.76 13.07
N VAL A 21 -14.56 16.51 12.32
CA VAL A 21 -14.63 17.97 12.44
C VAL A 21 -14.95 18.38 13.87
N GLY A 22 -14.12 19.27 14.43
CA GLY A 22 -14.22 19.71 15.83
C GLY A 22 -13.39 18.91 16.83
N SER A 23 -12.77 17.80 16.41
CA SER A 23 -11.74 17.11 17.23
C SER A 23 -10.40 17.85 17.12
N THR A 24 -9.58 17.75 18.16
CA THR A 24 -8.23 18.32 18.17
C THR A 24 -7.18 17.29 17.76
N LEU A 25 -5.99 17.77 17.35
CA LEU A 25 -4.87 16.90 17.05
C LEU A 25 -4.40 16.16 18.31
N GLU A 26 -4.42 16.81 19.45
CA GLU A 26 -4.04 16.24 20.75
C GLU A 26 -4.88 15.01 21.09
N GLU A 27 -6.21 15.09 20.90
CA GLU A 27 -7.12 13.96 21.11
C GLU A 27 -6.77 12.77 20.22
N PHE A 28 -6.37 13.02 18.97
CA PHE A 28 -5.90 11.97 18.07
C PHE A 28 -4.57 11.39 18.52
N CYS A 29 -3.61 12.24 18.89
CA CYS A 29 -2.27 11.80 19.33
C CYS A 29 -2.33 10.94 20.60
N GLU A 30 -3.27 11.21 21.51
CA GLU A 30 -3.43 10.40 22.72
C GLU A 30 -3.91 8.97 22.44
N ALA A 31 -4.82 8.78 21.49
CA ALA A 31 -5.41 7.47 21.22
C ALA A 31 -5.95 7.34 19.78
N PRO A 32 -5.11 7.14 18.77
CA PRO A 32 -5.52 7.02 17.37
C PRO A 32 -6.58 5.93 17.12
N VAL A 33 -6.54 4.84 17.90
CA VAL A 33 -7.53 3.75 17.81
C VAL A 33 -8.96 4.20 18.12
N LYS A 34 -9.14 5.25 18.92
CA LYS A 34 -10.49 5.80 19.21
C LYS A 34 -11.11 6.39 17.94
N LEU A 35 -10.34 7.13 17.16
CA LEU A 35 -10.81 7.64 15.88
C LEU A 35 -11.08 6.50 14.90
N TYR A 36 -10.17 5.53 14.79
CA TYR A 36 -10.37 4.34 13.96
C TYR A 36 -11.73 3.68 14.27
N ARG A 37 -12.01 3.43 15.55
CA ARG A 37 -13.29 2.82 15.98
C ARG A 37 -14.48 3.72 15.69
N ARG A 38 -14.39 5.04 15.96
CA ARG A 38 -15.47 5.99 15.68
C ARG A 38 -15.90 5.93 14.21
N LEU A 39 -14.95 5.86 13.30
CA LEU A 39 -15.21 5.76 11.86
C LEU A 39 -15.75 4.38 11.48
N ASN A 40 -15.07 3.31 11.88
CA ASN A 40 -15.37 1.96 11.42
C ASN A 40 -16.60 1.33 12.08
N ASP A 41 -17.00 1.78 13.27
CA ASP A 41 -18.15 1.27 14.00
C ASP A 41 -19.41 2.14 13.82
N HIS A 42 -19.37 3.15 12.94
CA HIS A 42 -20.52 4.02 12.70
C HIS A 42 -21.72 3.20 12.22
N HIS A 43 -22.78 3.15 13.04
CA HIS A 43 -23.88 2.19 12.89
C HIS A 43 -24.66 2.31 11.59
N GLN A 44 -24.67 3.46 10.94
CA GLN A 44 -25.34 3.67 9.65
C GLN A 44 -24.38 3.47 8.46
N LEU A 45 -23.12 3.93 8.57
CA LEU A 45 -22.18 3.90 7.46
C LEU A 45 -21.46 2.56 7.31
N ARG A 46 -21.30 1.78 8.38
CA ARG A 46 -20.66 0.46 8.34
C ARG A 46 -21.37 -0.56 7.43
N TRP A 47 -22.60 -0.27 7.02
CA TRP A 47 -23.36 -1.10 6.08
C TRP A 47 -23.02 -0.83 4.62
N LEU A 48 -22.28 0.24 4.32
CA LEU A 48 -21.75 0.48 3.00
C LEU A 48 -20.77 -0.62 2.61
N HIS A 49 -20.63 -0.84 1.31
CA HIS A 49 -19.69 -1.85 0.81
C HIS A 49 -18.28 -1.59 1.33
N ASP A 50 -17.62 -2.63 1.83
CA ASP A 50 -16.31 -2.53 2.49
C ASP A 50 -15.25 -1.78 1.67
N GLY A 51 -15.21 -1.98 0.35
CA GLY A 51 -14.27 -1.28 -0.53
C GLY A 51 -14.37 0.23 -0.41
N VAL A 52 -15.54 0.80 -0.64
CA VAL A 52 -15.78 2.26 -0.59
C VAL A 52 -15.63 2.78 0.83
N PHE A 53 -16.28 2.13 1.77
CA PHE A 53 -16.27 2.56 3.17
C PHE A 53 -14.87 2.53 3.79
N ARG A 54 -14.14 1.43 3.63
CA ARG A 54 -12.78 1.29 4.20
C ARG A 54 -11.79 2.25 3.54
N MET A 55 -11.91 2.51 2.24
CA MET A 55 -11.06 3.49 1.57
C MET A 55 -11.35 4.91 2.05
N ALA A 56 -12.61 5.27 2.30
CA ALA A 56 -12.98 6.56 2.85
C ALA A 56 -12.46 6.72 4.31
N CYS A 57 -12.63 5.71 5.17
CA CYS A 57 -12.04 5.69 6.51
C CYS A 57 -10.52 5.83 6.46
N GLY A 58 -9.86 5.05 5.58
CA GLY A 58 -8.41 5.09 5.41
C GLY A 58 -7.90 6.46 4.98
N ALA A 59 -8.60 7.16 4.09
CA ALA A 59 -8.23 8.50 3.67
C ALA A 59 -8.23 9.50 4.85
N ILE A 60 -9.24 9.45 5.71
CA ILE A 60 -9.33 10.31 6.89
C ILE A 60 -8.23 9.96 7.90
N ILE A 61 -8.04 8.68 8.20
CA ILE A 61 -7.01 8.23 9.15
C ILE A 61 -5.62 8.63 8.65
N ASN A 62 -5.33 8.44 7.36
CA ASN A 62 -4.06 8.85 6.77
C ASN A 62 -3.86 10.37 6.86
N ALA A 63 -4.91 11.17 6.67
CA ALA A 63 -4.83 12.63 6.81
C ALA A 63 -4.51 13.04 8.26
N MET A 64 -5.04 12.36 9.26
CA MET A 64 -4.74 12.64 10.66
C MET A 64 -3.30 12.27 11.04
N TRP A 65 -2.79 11.14 10.55
CA TRP A 65 -1.39 10.78 10.73
C TRP A 65 -0.44 11.75 10.01
N ASP A 66 -0.79 12.19 8.81
CA ASP A 66 -0.02 13.18 8.05
C ASP A 66 -0.02 14.55 8.76
N LEU A 67 -1.16 14.94 9.34
CA LEU A 67 -1.27 16.16 10.13
C LEU A 67 -0.35 16.11 11.36
N TRP A 68 -0.32 15.00 12.08
CA TRP A 68 0.58 14.81 13.22
C TRP A 68 2.04 14.86 12.77
N ALA A 69 2.40 14.13 11.73
CA ALA A 69 3.75 14.15 11.19
C ALA A 69 4.21 15.55 10.79
N LYS A 70 3.33 16.35 10.16
CA LYS A 70 3.60 17.74 9.81
C LYS A 70 3.75 18.65 11.05
N ALA A 71 2.94 18.46 12.07
CA ALA A 71 3.06 19.19 13.33
C ALA A 71 4.43 18.93 13.99
N GLU A 72 4.90 17.68 13.97
CA GLU A 72 6.21 17.26 14.46
C GLU A 72 7.39 17.60 13.50
N LYS A 73 7.08 18.15 12.31
CA LYS A 73 8.07 18.42 11.23
C LYS A 73 8.88 17.19 10.84
N LYS A 74 8.24 16.03 10.83
CA LYS A 74 8.81 14.73 10.46
C LYS A 74 8.06 14.15 9.26
N PRO A 75 8.72 13.41 8.36
CA PRO A 75 7.98 12.55 7.46
C PRO A 75 7.25 11.46 8.26
N LEU A 76 6.10 11.00 7.76
CA LEU A 76 5.25 10.06 8.49
C LEU A 76 6.00 8.78 8.91
N TRP A 77 6.83 8.22 8.05
CA TRP A 77 7.60 7.03 8.39
C TRP A 77 8.51 7.26 9.61
N LYS A 78 9.12 8.44 9.70
CA LYS A 78 10.00 8.81 10.83
C LYS A 78 9.20 9.00 12.11
N LEU A 79 8.04 9.66 12.03
CA LEU A 79 7.13 9.74 13.16
C LEU A 79 6.81 8.34 13.69
N LEU A 80 6.36 7.43 12.82
CA LEU A 80 5.93 6.08 13.22
C LEU A 80 7.05 5.25 13.85
N VAL A 81 8.29 5.31 13.32
CA VAL A 81 9.42 4.58 13.91
C VAL A 81 9.95 5.19 15.21
N ASP A 82 9.61 6.45 15.48
CA ASP A 82 9.98 7.12 16.75
C ASP A 82 8.99 6.85 17.88
N LEU A 83 7.79 6.35 17.56
CA LEU A 83 6.81 5.98 18.58
C LEU A 83 7.29 4.76 19.38
N GLU A 84 6.93 4.73 20.65
CA GLU A 84 7.17 3.57 21.50
C GLU A 84 6.38 2.34 21.01
N SER A 85 6.99 1.17 21.08
CA SER A 85 6.36 -0.09 20.66
C SER A 85 4.99 -0.30 21.28
N LYS A 86 4.86 0.00 22.57
CA LYS A 86 3.58 -0.14 23.27
C LYS A 86 2.52 0.80 22.69
N PHE A 87 2.87 2.04 22.40
CA PHE A 87 1.93 2.98 21.80
C PHE A 87 1.45 2.51 20.41
N VAL A 88 2.36 1.99 19.59
CA VAL A 88 2.01 1.41 18.28
C VAL A 88 1.04 0.24 18.43
N VAL A 89 1.27 -0.64 19.40
CA VAL A 89 0.36 -1.75 19.72
C VAL A 89 -1.01 -1.23 20.17
N ASP A 90 -1.05 -0.17 20.98
CA ASP A 90 -2.30 0.44 21.46
C ASP A 90 -3.08 1.16 20.33
N CYS A 91 -2.44 1.51 19.20
CA CYS A 91 -3.11 2.04 18.01
C CYS A 91 -3.89 0.99 17.21
N ILE A 92 -3.69 -0.30 17.48
CA ILE A 92 -4.29 -1.41 16.71
C ILE A 92 -5.64 -1.79 17.30
N ASP A 93 -6.63 -2.02 16.43
CA ASP A 93 -7.89 -2.63 16.85
C ASP A 93 -7.79 -4.16 16.85
N TRP A 94 -7.61 -4.73 18.00
CA TRP A 94 -7.36 -6.15 18.22
C TRP A 94 -8.59 -7.05 18.14
N ARG A 95 -9.80 -6.49 17.92
CA ARG A 95 -11.05 -7.28 17.96
C ARG A 95 -11.08 -8.46 17.00
N ASN A 96 -10.44 -8.31 15.83
CA ASN A 96 -10.46 -9.31 14.76
C ASN A 96 -9.07 -9.88 14.45
N LEU A 97 -8.10 -9.75 15.36
CA LEU A 97 -6.71 -10.20 15.14
C LEU A 97 -6.21 -11.18 16.18
N LYS A 98 -6.89 -11.31 17.33
CA LYS A 98 -6.39 -12.05 18.50
C LYS A 98 -6.19 -13.55 18.29
N ASP A 99 -6.82 -14.13 17.30
CA ASP A 99 -6.65 -15.52 16.90
C ASP A 99 -5.38 -15.77 16.08
N ALA A 100 -4.84 -14.71 15.45
CA ALA A 100 -3.63 -14.78 14.64
C ALA A 100 -2.41 -14.13 15.31
N LEU A 101 -2.61 -13.05 16.08
CA LEU A 101 -1.56 -12.30 16.76
C LEU A 101 -2.12 -11.60 17.99
N THR A 102 -1.48 -11.77 19.14
CA THR A 102 -1.84 -11.08 20.38
C THR A 102 -1.09 -9.75 20.54
N PRO A 103 -1.61 -8.80 21.35
CA PRO A 103 -0.89 -7.57 21.70
C PRO A 103 0.51 -7.82 22.27
N GLU A 104 0.65 -8.86 23.11
CA GLU A 104 1.92 -9.22 23.74
C GLU A 104 2.94 -9.76 22.74
N GLU A 105 2.51 -10.54 21.76
CA GLU A 105 3.35 -11.01 20.67
C GLU A 105 3.75 -9.86 19.74
N ALA A 106 2.82 -8.98 19.41
CA ALA A 106 3.12 -7.79 18.60
C ALA A 106 4.13 -6.88 19.30
N LEU A 107 4.00 -6.67 20.60
CA LEU A 107 4.97 -5.90 21.38
C LEU A 107 6.37 -6.51 21.30
N LYS A 108 6.50 -7.82 21.49
CA LYS A 108 7.79 -8.52 21.36
C LYS A 108 8.41 -8.38 19.97
N ILE A 109 7.58 -8.42 18.91
CA ILE A 109 8.05 -8.25 17.52
C ILE A 109 8.60 -6.83 17.34
N LEU A 110 7.90 -5.81 17.83
CA LEU A 110 8.33 -4.42 17.70
C LEU A 110 9.57 -4.13 18.54
N ASP A 111 9.66 -4.63 19.77
CA ASP A 111 10.83 -4.47 20.62
C ASP A 111 12.07 -5.09 19.98
N LYS A 112 11.94 -6.32 19.45
CA LYS A 112 13.02 -6.97 18.70
C LYS A 112 13.41 -6.18 17.45
N ALA A 113 12.44 -5.61 16.73
CA ALA A 113 12.75 -4.72 15.60
C ALA A 113 13.48 -3.44 16.02
N GLY A 114 13.29 -3.00 17.27
CA GLY A 114 14.00 -1.87 17.86
C GLY A 114 15.52 -2.06 17.92
N GLU A 115 16.01 -3.29 18.08
CA GLU A 115 17.45 -3.61 18.16
C GLU A 115 18.25 -3.17 16.91
N THR A 116 17.61 -3.17 15.74
CA THR A 116 18.22 -2.79 14.45
C THR A 116 17.72 -1.45 13.92
N LYS A 117 17.00 -0.68 14.73
CA LYS A 117 16.33 0.56 14.31
C LYS A 117 17.31 1.56 13.70
N ALA A 118 18.41 1.86 14.37
CA ALA A 118 19.39 2.85 13.93
C ALA A 118 20.01 2.50 12.57
N ALA A 119 20.42 1.25 12.37
CA ALA A 119 21.00 0.81 11.11
C ALA A 119 19.99 0.86 9.95
N ARG A 120 18.73 0.52 10.22
CA ARG A 120 17.67 0.60 9.21
C ARG A 120 17.28 2.04 8.87
N GLU A 121 17.32 2.93 9.86
CA GLU A 121 17.07 4.36 9.65
C GLU A 121 18.17 5.01 8.81
N GLU A 122 19.43 4.66 9.08
CA GLU A 122 20.58 5.11 8.28
C GLU A 122 20.44 4.65 6.82
N ALA A 123 20.17 3.35 6.61
CA ALA A 123 19.96 2.80 5.27
C ALA A 123 18.77 3.46 4.54
N MET A 124 17.68 3.77 5.25
CA MET A 124 16.54 4.48 4.67
C MET A 124 16.86 5.93 4.31
N SER A 125 17.71 6.61 5.08
CA SER A 125 18.13 7.98 4.81
C SER A 125 19.07 8.09 3.61
N GLU A 126 19.89 7.06 3.37
CA GLU A 126 20.83 7.03 2.27
C GLU A 126 20.21 6.54 0.96
N LEU A 127 19.46 5.44 1.02
CA LEU A 127 18.99 4.75 -0.17
C LEU A 127 17.50 5.00 -0.46
N GLY A 128 16.73 5.40 0.54
CA GLY A 128 15.27 5.44 0.46
C GLY A 128 14.62 4.05 0.28
N PRO A 129 13.30 3.96 0.23
CA PRO A 129 12.61 2.74 -0.14
C PRO A 129 12.77 2.50 -1.64
N LYS A 130 13.07 1.25 -2.03
CA LYS A 130 13.07 0.89 -3.45
C LYS A 130 11.69 1.12 -4.05
N ALA A 131 11.65 1.81 -5.17
CA ALA A 131 10.43 2.07 -5.93
C ALA A 131 10.38 1.22 -7.19
N TYR A 132 9.19 0.86 -7.63
CA TYR A 132 8.95 0.28 -8.94
C TYR A 132 8.00 1.17 -9.75
N CYS A 133 8.08 1.07 -11.07
CA CYS A 133 7.16 1.76 -11.96
C CYS A 133 6.27 0.77 -12.72
N THR A 134 4.96 1.07 -12.79
CA THR A 134 4.04 0.32 -13.66
C THR A 134 4.10 0.90 -15.06
N ALA A 135 5.04 0.41 -15.88
CA ALA A 135 5.18 0.83 -17.28
C ALA A 135 4.24 0.06 -18.21
N GLY A 136 3.93 -1.21 -17.89
CA GLY A 136 3.10 -2.10 -18.71
C GLY A 136 1.62 -2.05 -18.39
N TRP A 137 0.96 -0.89 -18.48
CA TRP A 137 -0.48 -0.78 -18.32
C TRP A 137 -1.24 -1.49 -19.45
N LEU A 138 -2.43 -2.03 -19.13
CA LEU A 138 -3.36 -2.54 -20.15
C LEU A 138 -3.86 -1.39 -21.04
N GLY A 139 -4.01 -1.66 -22.35
CA GLY A 139 -4.51 -0.69 -23.29
C GLY A 139 -3.45 0.30 -23.84
N LEU A 140 -2.20 0.25 -23.38
CA LEU A 140 -1.10 0.97 -24.01
C LEU A 140 -0.54 0.19 -25.21
N SER A 141 -0.10 0.91 -26.25
CA SER A 141 0.64 0.30 -27.36
C SER A 141 2.07 -0.06 -26.93
N ASP A 142 2.68 -0.99 -27.66
CA ASP A 142 4.07 -1.42 -27.39
C ASP A 142 5.05 -0.25 -27.50
N GLU A 143 4.84 0.67 -28.45
CA GLU A 143 5.67 1.87 -28.61
C GLU A 143 5.57 2.79 -27.40
N ALA A 144 4.34 2.97 -26.85
CA ALA A 144 4.13 3.79 -25.66
C ALA A 144 4.77 3.16 -24.41
N ILE A 145 4.71 1.83 -24.29
CA ILE A 145 5.37 1.08 -23.21
C ILE A 145 6.89 1.25 -23.32
N LEU A 146 7.47 1.03 -24.51
CA LEU A 146 8.91 1.18 -24.73
C LEU A 146 9.40 2.60 -24.43
N ALA A 147 8.66 3.62 -24.88
CA ALA A 147 9.00 5.01 -24.59
C ALA A 147 8.99 5.29 -23.07
N THR A 148 7.98 4.76 -22.37
CA THR A 148 7.87 4.89 -20.92
C THR A 148 9.01 4.17 -20.20
N VAL A 149 9.35 2.94 -20.61
CA VAL A 149 10.45 2.16 -20.01
C VAL A 149 11.77 2.92 -20.15
N ARG A 150 12.10 3.38 -21.38
CA ARG A 150 13.35 4.12 -21.63
C ARG A 150 13.48 5.36 -20.78
N LYS A 151 12.41 6.17 -20.72
CA LYS A 151 12.37 7.37 -19.88
C LYS A 151 12.63 7.02 -18.40
N LEU A 152 11.97 6.00 -17.87
CA LEU A 152 12.13 5.60 -16.49
C LEU A 152 13.52 5.03 -16.18
N GLN A 153 14.13 4.32 -17.13
CA GLN A 153 15.51 3.85 -17.01
C GLN A 153 16.51 5.02 -16.97
N GLU A 154 16.29 6.06 -17.80
CA GLU A 154 17.07 7.30 -17.76
C GLU A 154 16.92 8.04 -16.42
N GLU A 155 15.76 7.95 -15.77
CA GLU A 155 15.50 8.47 -14.44
C GLU A 155 16.07 7.59 -13.31
N GLY A 156 16.66 6.44 -13.61
CA GLY A 156 17.33 5.55 -12.65
C GLY A 156 16.44 4.46 -12.05
N PHE A 157 15.24 4.22 -12.58
CA PHE A 157 14.41 3.09 -12.13
C PHE A 157 14.95 1.75 -12.67
N ASP A 158 15.02 0.76 -11.77
CA ASP A 158 15.50 -0.60 -12.03
C ASP A 158 14.44 -1.69 -11.76
N ALA A 159 13.24 -1.29 -11.40
CA ALA A 159 12.13 -2.17 -11.07
C ALA A 159 10.84 -1.77 -11.80
N PHE A 160 10.25 -2.71 -12.52
CA PHE A 160 9.11 -2.50 -13.39
C PHE A 160 7.98 -3.48 -13.09
N LYS A 161 6.75 -3.05 -13.36
CA LYS A 161 5.57 -3.89 -13.23
C LYS A 161 4.75 -3.87 -14.52
N VAL A 162 4.26 -5.04 -14.92
CA VAL A 162 3.32 -5.19 -16.04
C VAL A 162 1.98 -5.70 -15.53
N LYS A 163 0.91 -5.15 -16.07
CA LYS A 163 -0.45 -5.61 -15.81
C LYS A 163 -0.75 -6.87 -16.63
N VAL A 164 -1.32 -7.86 -15.98
CA VAL A 164 -1.75 -9.15 -16.54
C VAL A 164 -3.20 -9.42 -16.12
N GLY A 165 -3.78 -10.55 -16.56
CA GLY A 165 -5.15 -10.93 -16.20
C GLY A 165 -6.13 -10.82 -17.37
N LEU A 166 -5.64 -10.69 -18.62
CA LEU A 166 -6.47 -10.78 -19.82
C LEU A 166 -6.76 -12.24 -20.19
N ASN A 167 -5.74 -12.93 -20.61
CA ASN A 167 -5.75 -14.38 -20.85
C ASN A 167 -4.30 -14.90 -20.84
N SER A 168 -4.13 -16.22 -20.67
CA SER A 168 -2.80 -16.80 -20.44
C SER A 168 -1.80 -16.51 -21.57
N SER A 169 -2.21 -16.56 -22.84
CA SER A 169 -1.31 -16.35 -23.97
C SER A 169 -0.91 -14.88 -24.15
N GLU A 170 -1.86 -13.98 -24.01
CA GLU A 170 -1.61 -12.55 -24.06
C GLU A 170 -0.74 -12.09 -22.88
N ASP A 171 -1.01 -12.60 -21.68
CA ASP A 171 -0.23 -12.28 -20.50
C ASP A 171 1.23 -12.73 -20.65
N VAL A 172 1.48 -13.95 -21.15
CA VAL A 172 2.83 -14.45 -21.45
C VAL A 172 3.53 -13.57 -22.49
N ALA A 173 2.84 -13.18 -23.57
CA ALA A 173 3.40 -12.31 -24.59
C ALA A 173 3.77 -10.92 -24.01
N ARG A 174 2.92 -10.35 -23.18
CA ARG A 174 3.16 -9.06 -22.50
C ARG A 174 4.35 -9.13 -21.54
N ILE A 175 4.46 -10.19 -20.74
CA ILE A 175 5.57 -10.40 -19.81
C ILE A 175 6.88 -10.54 -20.60
N LYS A 176 6.88 -11.34 -21.66
CA LYS A 176 8.02 -11.50 -22.56
C LYS A 176 8.47 -10.15 -23.14
N PHE A 177 7.53 -9.40 -23.70
CA PHE A 177 7.78 -8.06 -24.25
C PHE A 177 8.40 -7.11 -23.21
N MET A 178 7.83 -7.08 -21.99
CA MET A 178 8.39 -6.26 -20.91
C MET A 178 9.78 -6.70 -20.50
N ARG A 179 10.04 -8.01 -20.41
CA ARG A 179 11.37 -8.54 -20.10
C ARG A 179 12.40 -8.15 -21.17
N GLU A 180 12.04 -8.22 -22.45
CA GLU A 180 12.88 -7.77 -23.56
C GLU A 180 13.13 -6.25 -23.49
N ALA A 181 12.10 -5.47 -23.14
CA ALA A 181 12.20 -4.02 -23.06
C ALA A 181 13.12 -3.54 -21.92
N ILE A 182 13.04 -4.17 -20.73
CA ILE A 182 13.81 -3.75 -19.55
C ILE A 182 15.18 -4.43 -19.44
N GLY A 183 15.41 -5.54 -20.15
CA GLY A 183 16.63 -6.36 -20.03
C GLY A 183 16.55 -7.36 -18.86
N ASN A 184 17.58 -8.19 -18.72
CA ASN A 184 17.58 -9.31 -17.76
C ASN A 184 17.95 -8.90 -16.32
N ASP A 185 18.65 -7.79 -16.15
CA ASP A 185 19.21 -7.37 -14.86
C ASP A 185 18.19 -6.64 -13.99
N GLN A 186 17.15 -6.09 -14.61
CA GLN A 186 16.13 -5.32 -13.90
C GLN A 186 15.00 -6.19 -13.34
N SER A 187 14.42 -5.72 -12.24
CA SER A 187 13.32 -6.41 -11.58
C SER A 187 12.03 -6.31 -12.38
N LEU A 188 11.35 -7.44 -12.62
CA LEU A 188 10.04 -7.49 -13.25
C LEU A 188 9.01 -8.10 -12.31
N MET A 189 7.90 -7.40 -12.15
CA MET A 189 6.73 -7.83 -11.37
C MET A 189 5.49 -7.88 -12.25
N VAL A 190 4.52 -8.72 -11.86
CA VAL A 190 3.20 -8.79 -12.49
C VAL A 190 2.10 -8.43 -11.50
N ASP A 191 0.98 -7.92 -12.01
CA ASP A 191 -0.16 -7.54 -11.19
C ASP A 191 -1.46 -7.81 -11.97
N ALA A 192 -2.23 -8.79 -11.49
CA ALA A 192 -3.51 -9.19 -12.06
C ALA A 192 -4.73 -8.46 -11.46
N ASN A 193 -4.51 -7.54 -10.53
CA ASN A 193 -5.58 -6.74 -9.90
C ASN A 193 -6.75 -7.59 -9.38
N GLN A 194 -6.46 -8.67 -8.66
CA GLN A 194 -7.46 -9.56 -8.06
C GLN A 194 -8.40 -10.26 -9.08
N PHE A 195 -7.94 -10.39 -10.33
CA PHE A 195 -8.73 -11.02 -11.39
C PHE A 195 -8.82 -12.54 -11.20
N TRP A 196 -7.79 -13.17 -10.61
CA TRP A 196 -7.70 -14.61 -10.43
C TRP A 196 -8.04 -15.06 -9.02
N GLY A 197 -8.66 -16.23 -8.91
CA GLY A 197 -8.66 -17.01 -7.68
C GLY A 197 -7.30 -17.65 -7.41
N VAL A 198 -7.11 -18.22 -6.20
CA VAL A 198 -5.81 -18.80 -5.79
C VAL A 198 -5.34 -19.94 -6.70
N GLY A 199 -6.27 -20.81 -7.19
CA GLY A 199 -5.95 -21.90 -8.11
C GLY A 199 -5.41 -21.36 -9.44
N GLU A 200 -6.17 -20.49 -10.08
CA GLU A 200 -5.80 -19.83 -11.35
C GLU A 200 -4.48 -19.08 -11.24
N ALA A 201 -4.28 -18.32 -10.15
CA ALA A 201 -3.03 -17.59 -9.93
C ALA A 201 -1.82 -18.53 -9.91
N LYS A 202 -1.92 -19.71 -9.28
CA LYS A 202 -0.84 -20.72 -9.26
C LYS A 202 -0.55 -21.28 -10.66
N GLU A 203 -1.58 -21.54 -11.45
CA GLU A 203 -1.45 -22.05 -12.82
C GLU A 203 -0.80 -21.00 -13.74
N HIS A 204 -1.27 -19.75 -13.67
CA HIS A 204 -0.70 -18.65 -14.47
C HIS A 204 0.76 -18.40 -14.11
N VAL A 205 1.08 -18.27 -12.80
CA VAL A 205 2.44 -17.99 -12.35
C VAL A 205 3.41 -19.12 -12.72
N ALA A 206 2.98 -20.38 -12.77
CA ALA A 206 3.81 -21.49 -13.23
C ALA A 206 4.32 -21.27 -14.67
N ASN A 207 3.52 -20.64 -15.54
CA ASN A 207 3.90 -20.31 -16.93
C ASN A 207 4.87 -19.13 -17.03
N TYR A 208 5.04 -18.36 -15.96
CA TYR A 208 5.89 -17.15 -15.95
C TYR A 208 7.32 -17.41 -15.46
N GLY A 209 7.62 -18.63 -15.02
CA GLY A 209 8.95 -19.02 -14.54
C GLY A 209 10.13 -18.59 -15.44
N PRO A 210 10.03 -18.76 -16.78
CA PRO A 210 11.11 -18.39 -17.70
C PRO A 210 11.48 -16.90 -17.70
N PHE A 211 10.61 -16.02 -17.18
CA PHE A 211 10.81 -14.57 -17.25
C PHE A 211 11.48 -13.96 -16.01
N GLY A 212 11.86 -14.76 -15.02
CA GLY A 212 12.60 -14.28 -13.85
C GLY A 212 11.85 -13.20 -13.08
N LEU A 213 10.57 -13.43 -12.76
CA LEU A 213 9.77 -12.51 -11.95
C LEU A 213 10.27 -12.46 -10.50
N LYS A 214 10.10 -11.30 -9.86
CA LYS A 214 10.38 -11.08 -8.43
C LYS A 214 9.10 -10.86 -7.64
#